data_40a2939cdc56f5949cc1bef4bbd48248
#
_entry.id   40a2939cdc56f5949cc1bef4bbd48248
#
_cell.length_a   1.000
_cell.length_b   1.000
_cell.length_c   1.000
_cell.angle_alpha   90.00
_cell.angle_beta   90.00
_cell.angle_gamma   90.00
#
_symmetry.space_group_name_H-M   'P 1'
#
loop_
_entity.id
_entity.type
_entity.pdbx_description
1 polymer ?
#
loop_
_entity_poly.entity_id
_entity_poly.type
_entity_poly.pdbx_seq_one_letter_code
_entity_poly.pdbx_strand_id
1 'polypeptide(L)'
;MPSRFSIRDSVPAFSTADCEHALFAAKWPEGFRCPRCGHPHYYEVSSRGRRLFECRSCSHQASLTAGTVLEGSRTPLTKWFQAMFLMQIGISARLLAELIDVTYKTAWLINHKLRHAIGEWDRERPLEGDLQLLGEYYGYEYHRYLGSLIVQQGLKPQPIVVGASLDGAGDIVHLKMKAVDGPEGDDAARRGGAGGEEAAERFVQKHVVGGGADDRAERLERGHRGPTALHIAWREAVRWLAWTFGGIGPKHLQAYLNEYCFRRLLCRNDMLAELIACCGTTKTITYRRLVGSRSGIRPIPWAYRRPARSGRRAG
;
A
#
# COMPACT_ATOMS: atom_id res chain seq x y z
N MET A 1 -18.77 -24.38 -28.72
CA MET A 1 -17.68 -24.39 -27.73
C MET A 1 -17.91 -23.24 -26.78
N PRO A 2 -18.01 -23.46 -25.45
CA PRO A 2 -18.16 -22.35 -24.53
C PRO A 2 -16.90 -21.46 -24.61
N SER A 3 -17.09 -20.16 -24.82
CA SER A 3 -16.03 -19.17 -24.82
C SER A 3 -15.28 -19.26 -23.49
N ARG A 4 -13.96 -19.48 -23.53
CA ARG A 4 -13.10 -19.45 -22.34
C ARG A 4 -13.23 -18.06 -21.74
N PHE A 5 -13.92 -18.00 -20.60
CA PHE A 5 -13.99 -16.78 -19.80
C PHE A 5 -12.56 -16.40 -19.38
N SER A 6 -12.08 -15.27 -19.89
CA SER A 6 -10.76 -14.76 -19.55
C SER A 6 -10.88 -13.84 -18.35
N ILE A 7 -9.98 -13.95 -17.36
CA ILE A 7 -9.91 -13.01 -16.23
C ILE A 7 -9.76 -11.57 -16.73
N ARG A 8 -9.20 -11.38 -17.93
CA ARG A 8 -9.10 -10.04 -18.56
C ARG A 8 -10.47 -9.43 -18.84
N ASP A 9 -11.48 -10.24 -19.17
CA ASP A 9 -12.85 -9.78 -19.46
C ASP A 9 -13.56 -9.24 -18.21
N SER A 10 -13.02 -9.52 -17.01
CA SER A 10 -13.51 -9.01 -15.72
C SER A 10 -12.92 -7.64 -15.35
N VAL A 11 -11.94 -7.13 -16.10
CA VAL A 11 -11.37 -5.81 -15.85
C VAL A 11 -12.26 -4.76 -16.53
N PRO A 12 -12.84 -3.80 -15.78
CA PRO A 12 -13.73 -2.83 -16.38
C PRO A 12 -13.01 -1.96 -17.40
N ALA A 13 -13.72 -1.68 -18.50
CA ALA A 13 -13.29 -0.69 -19.47
C ALA A 13 -13.65 0.71 -18.92
N PHE A 14 -12.64 1.54 -18.69
CA PHE A 14 -12.83 2.93 -18.33
C PHE A 14 -12.72 3.82 -19.58
N SER A 15 -13.65 4.76 -19.77
CA SER A 15 -13.49 5.79 -20.79
C SER A 15 -12.44 6.82 -20.35
N THR A 16 -11.72 7.41 -21.29
CA THR A 16 -10.76 8.47 -20.97
C THR A 16 -11.45 9.67 -20.33
N ALA A 17 -12.65 10.02 -20.82
CA ALA A 17 -13.44 11.13 -20.31
C ALA A 17 -13.84 10.93 -18.84
N ASP A 18 -14.33 9.74 -18.47
CA ASP A 18 -14.70 9.42 -17.07
C ASP A 18 -13.48 9.47 -16.15
N CYS A 19 -12.34 8.92 -16.61
CA CYS A 19 -11.09 8.99 -15.86
C CYS A 19 -10.61 10.43 -15.64
N GLU A 20 -10.67 11.28 -16.69
CA GLU A 20 -10.30 12.69 -16.58
C GLU A 20 -11.24 13.44 -15.64
N HIS A 21 -12.54 13.21 -15.75
CA HIS A 21 -13.53 13.81 -14.84
C HIS A 21 -13.30 13.41 -13.39
N ALA A 22 -13.14 12.12 -13.11
CA ALA A 22 -12.90 11.62 -11.77
C ALA A 22 -11.58 12.16 -11.17
N LEU A 23 -10.50 12.21 -11.97
CA LEU A 23 -9.22 12.75 -11.51
C LEU A 23 -9.28 14.28 -11.33
N PHE A 24 -10.07 15.01 -12.15
CA PHE A 24 -10.30 16.44 -11.97
C PHE A 24 -11.00 16.72 -10.64
N ALA A 25 -12.09 16.00 -10.36
CA ALA A 25 -12.83 16.12 -9.10
C ALA A 25 -11.95 15.77 -7.88
N ALA A 26 -11.12 14.73 -7.99
CA ALA A 26 -10.18 14.35 -6.94
C ALA A 26 -9.10 15.40 -6.68
N LYS A 27 -8.57 16.01 -7.75
CA LYS A 27 -7.52 17.02 -7.65
C LYS A 27 -8.04 18.38 -7.18
N TRP A 28 -9.24 18.73 -7.55
CA TRP A 28 -9.90 19.98 -7.24
C TRP A 28 -11.34 19.77 -6.74
N PRO A 29 -11.49 19.27 -5.50
CA PRO A 29 -12.82 18.91 -4.98
C PRO A 29 -13.76 20.11 -4.86
N GLU A 30 -13.22 21.31 -4.67
CA GLU A 30 -13.99 22.57 -4.63
C GLU A 30 -13.96 23.33 -5.99
N GLY A 31 -13.63 22.62 -7.07
CA GLY A 31 -13.39 23.23 -8.37
C GLY A 31 -11.93 23.69 -8.56
N PHE A 32 -11.60 24.03 -9.81
CA PHE A 32 -10.24 24.38 -10.20
C PHE A 32 -9.64 25.48 -9.29
N ARG A 33 -8.41 25.25 -8.89
CA ARG A 33 -7.55 26.24 -8.22
C ARG A 33 -6.19 26.27 -8.90
N CYS A 34 -5.82 27.42 -9.43
CA CYS A 34 -4.53 27.57 -10.09
C CYS A 34 -3.37 27.27 -9.12
N PRO A 35 -2.48 26.31 -9.43
CA PRO A 35 -1.38 25.96 -8.52
C PRO A 35 -0.35 27.08 -8.33
N ARG A 36 -0.39 28.14 -9.17
CA ARG A 36 0.52 29.27 -9.08
C ARG A 36 -0.05 30.48 -8.31
N CYS A 37 -1.34 30.81 -8.52
CA CYS A 37 -1.94 32.03 -7.94
C CYS A 37 -3.27 31.82 -7.20
N GLY A 38 -3.78 30.56 -7.11
CA GLY A 38 -5.03 30.25 -6.43
C GLY A 38 -6.33 30.64 -7.17
N HIS A 39 -6.24 31.33 -8.33
CA HIS A 39 -7.43 31.81 -9.07
C HIS A 39 -8.35 30.66 -9.47
N PRO A 40 -9.71 30.78 -9.36
CA PRO A 40 -10.64 29.67 -9.56
C PRO A 40 -11.06 29.46 -11.02
N HIS A 41 -10.79 30.42 -11.94
CA HIS A 41 -11.26 30.34 -13.32
C HIS A 41 -10.15 29.96 -14.29
N TYR A 42 -10.49 29.17 -15.30
CA TYR A 42 -9.57 28.69 -16.34
C TYR A 42 -10.20 28.69 -17.72
N TYR A 43 -9.35 28.61 -18.73
CA TYR A 43 -9.70 28.20 -20.08
C TYR A 43 -9.21 26.78 -20.31
N GLU A 44 -9.99 25.95 -21.01
CA GLU A 44 -9.49 24.68 -21.50
C GLU A 44 -8.72 24.89 -22.79
N VAL A 45 -7.48 24.48 -22.79
CA VAL A 45 -6.59 24.54 -23.95
C VAL A 45 -6.06 23.15 -24.26
N SER A 46 -5.85 22.85 -25.54
CA SER A 46 -5.22 21.61 -25.97
C SER A 46 -3.84 21.87 -26.51
N SER A 47 -2.84 21.20 -25.99
CA SER A 47 -1.48 21.27 -26.49
C SER A 47 -0.92 19.87 -26.71
N ARG A 48 -0.47 19.57 -27.93
CA ARG A 48 0.09 18.26 -28.32
C ARG A 48 -0.82 17.08 -27.92
N GLY A 49 -2.15 17.24 -28.12
CA GLY A 49 -3.14 16.22 -27.77
C GLY A 49 -3.37 16.02 -26.27
N ARG A 50 -2.91 16.95 -25.43
CA ARG A 50 -3.16 16.94 -23.97
C ARG A 50 -4.06 18.08 -23.58
N ARG A 51 -5.04 17.78 -22.73
CA ARG A 51 -5.93 18.76 -22.11
C ARG A 51 -5.18 19.49 -21.00
N LEU A 52 -5.16 20.83 -21.07
CA LEU A 52 -4.55 21.71 -20.08
C LEU A 52 -5.58 22.74 -19.60
N PHE A 53 -5.36 23.21 -18.39
CA PHE A 53 -6.19 24.22 -17.74
C PHE A 53 -5.36 25.50 -17.59
N GLU A 54 -5.64 26.49 -18.43
CA GLU A 54 -4.94 27.77 -18.43
C GLU A 54 -5.63 28.74 -17.49
N CYS A 55 -4.93 29.22 -16.47
CA CYS A 55 -5.46 30.19 -15.51
C CYS A 55 -5.81 31.52 -16.15
N ARG A 56 -7.04 32.02 -15.94
CA ARG A 56 -7.48 33.31 -16.48
C ARG A 56 -6.73 34.51 -15.92
N SER A 57 -6.10 34.39 -14.74
CA SER A 57 -5.40 35.50 -14.07
C SER A 57 -3.90 35.56 -14.43
N CYS A 58 -3.20 34.42 -14.44
CA CYS A 58 -1.73 34.42 -14.58
C CYS A 58 -1.22 33.59 -15.75
N SER A 59 -2.11 33.11 -16.63
CA SER A 59 -1.83 32.30 -17.82
C SER A 59 -0.99 31.04 -17.54
N HIS A 60 -0.93 30.61 -16.27
CA HIS A 60 -0.28 29.34 -15.92
C HIS A 60 -1.08 28.15 -16.46
N GLN A 61 -0.45 27.28 -17.23
CA GLN A 61 -1.05 26.06 -17.74
C GLN A 61 -0.81 24.89 -16.81
N ALA A 62 -1.87 24.39 -16.21
CA ALA A 62 -1.84 23.21 -15.34
C ALA A 62 -2.33 21.97 -16.10
N SER A 63 -1.60 20.87 -16.02
CA SER A 63 -2.10 19.59 -16.52
C SER A 63 -2.86 18.84 -15.42
N LEU A 64 -3.76 17.95 -15.84
CA LEU A 64 -4.53 17.13 -14.90
C LEU A 64 -3.63 16.29 -13.98
N THR A 65 -2.55 15.74 -14.52
CA THR A 65 -1.64 14.83 -13.78
C THR A 65 -0.51 15.55 -13.04
N ALA A 66 -0.22 16.83 -13.34
CA ALA A 66 0.83 17.57 -12.63
C ALA A 66 0.48 17.74 -11.14
N GLY A 67 1.45 17.52 -10.25
CA GLY A 67 1.25 17.56 -8.79
C GLY A 67 0.51 16.36 -8.21
N THR A 68 0.16 15.36 -9.02
CA THR A 68 -0.49 14.11 -8.60
C THR A 68 0.50 12.96 -8.61
N VAL A 69 0.10 11.80 -8.06
CA VAL A 69 0.94 10.58 -8.11
C VAL A 69 1.22 10.11 -9.55
N LEU A 70 0.36 10.51 -10.50
CA LEU A 70 0.46 10.16 -11.92
C LEU A 70 1.44 11.07 -12.69
N GLU A 71 1.97 12.11 -12.07
CA GLU A 71 2.87 13.05 -12.74
C GLU A 71 4.05 12.35 -13.41
N GLY A 72 4.36 12.79 -14.65
CA GLY A 72 5.43 12.24 -15.46
C GLY A 72 5.18 10.83 -16.01
N SER A 73 3.98 10.27 -15.83
CA SER A 73 3.61 8.98 -16.41
C SER A 73 3.32 9.11 -17.90
N ARG A 74 3.81 8.15 -18.69
CA ARG A 74 3.44 7.94 -20.10
C ARG A 74 2.32 6.91 -20.28
N THR A 75 1.96 6.22 -19.19
CA THR A 75 0.89 5.21 -19.20
C THR A 75 -0.46 5.92 -19.33
N PRO A 76 -1.35 5.45 -20.22
CA PRO A 76 -2.69 6.00 -20.36
C PRO A 76 -3.46 6.04 -19.05
N LEU A 77 -4.30 7.07 -18.86
CA LEU A 77 -5.05 7.25 -17.63
C LEU A 77 -5.99 6.06 -17.34
N THR A 78 -6.59 5.49 -18.37
CA THR A 78 -7.43 4.29 -18.29
C THR A 78 -6.71 3.10 -17.65
N LYS A 79 -5.42 2.90 -17.95
CA LYS A 79 -4.60 1.84 -17.32
C LYS A 79 -4.34 2.09 -15.82
N TRP A 80 -4.23 3.35 -15.43
CA TRP A 80 -4.14 3.72 -14.02
C TRP A 80 -5.42 3.40 -13.27
N PHE A 81 -6.59 3.71 -13.85
CA PHE A 81 -7.89 3.40 -13.27
C PHE A 81 -8.12 1.89 -13.19
N GLN A 82 -7.74 1.14 -14.21
CA GLN A 82 -7.75 -0.33 -14.16
C GLN A 82 -6.85 -0.86 -13.03
N ALA A 83 -5.67 -0.29 -12.83
CA ALA A 83 -4.77 -0.67 -11.75
C ALA A 83 -5.36 -0.34 -10.36
N MET A 84 -5.99 0.83 -10.19
CA MET A 84 -6.68 1.22 -8.97
C MET A 84 -7.84 0.26 -8.66
N PHE A 85 -8.65 -0.09 -9.66
CA PHE A 85 -9.72 -1.05 -9.52
C PHE A 85 -9.20 -2.43 -9.10
N LEU A 86 -8.16 -2.93 -9.74
CA LEU A 86 -7.57 -4.24 -9.43
C LEU A 86 -6.85 -4.26 -8.07
N MET A 87 -6.38 -3.12 -7.57
CA MET A 87 -5.78 -3.03 -6.24
C MET A 87 -6.79 -3.35 -5.13
N GLN A 88 -8.09 -3.15 -5.35
CA GLN A 88 -9.14 -3.49 -4.38
C GLN A 88 -9.15 -4.99 -4.01
N ILE A 89 -8.75 -5.86 -4.91
CA ILE A 89 -8.67 -7.31 -4.68
C ILE A 89 -7.27 -7.77 -4.24
N GLY A 90 -6.28 -6.87 -4.21
CA GLY A 90 -4.90 -7.18 -3.91
C GLY A 90 -4.22 -7.94 -5.05
N ILE A 91 -3.46 -7.22 -5.87
CA ILE A 91 -2.87 -7.78 -7.09
C ILE A 91 -1.35 -7.68 -7.11
N SER A 92 -0.68 -8.76 -7.52
CA SER A 92 0.76 -8.73 -7.76
C SER A 92 1.11 -7.94 -9.03
N ALA A 93 2.30 -7.36 -9.08
CA ALA A 93 2.74 -6.62 -10.26
C ALA A 93 2.82 -7.48 -11.54
N ARG A 94 3.06 -8.79 -11.38
CA ARG A 94 3.07 -9.73 -12.52
C ARG A 94 1.68 -9.88 -13.12
N LEU A 95 0.69 -10.18 -12.27
CA LEU A 95 -0.69 -10.35 -12.72
C LEU A 95 -1.29 -9.03 -13.22
N LEU A 96 -0.99 -7.90 -12.55
CA LEU A 96 -1.39 -6.58 -13.04
C LEU A 96 -0.85 -6.31 -14.45
N ALA A 97 0.44 -6.60 -14.71
CA ALA A 97 1.05 -6.41 -16.03
C ALA A 97 0.32 -7.18 -17.13
N GLU A 98 -0.09 -8.41 -16.84
CA GLU A 98 -0.83 -9.26 -17.78
C GLU A 98 -2.27 -8.75 -18.01
N LEU A 99 -2.96 -8.31 -16.95
CA LEU A 99 -4.37 -7.90 -17.05
C LEU A 99 -4.56 -6.57 -17.74
N ILE A 100 -3.70 -5.59 -17.48
CA ILE A 100 -3.82 -4.26 -18.09
C ILE A 100 -2.87 -4.05 -19.27
N ASP A 101 -2.18 -5.09 -19.73
CA ASP A 101 -1.29 -5.05 -20.90
C ASP A 101 -0.25 -3.94 -20.81
N VAL A 102 0.64 -4.07 -19.82
CA VAL A 102 1.82 -3.21 -19.63
C VAL A 102 3.04 -4.06 -19.25
N THR A 103 4.23 -3.48 -19.31
CA THR A 103 5.41 -4.22 -18.85
C THR A 103 5.39 -4.43 -17.34
N TYR A 104 6.03 -5.49 -16.86
CA TYR A 104 6.20 -5.74 -15.41
C TYR A 104 6.76 -4.53 -14.66
N LYS A 105 7.76 -3.84 -15.25
CA LYS A 105 8.35 -2.63 -14.65
C LYS A 105 7.34 -1.51 -14.49
N THR A 106 6.47 -1.33 -15.49
CA THR A 106 5.39 -0.33 -15.45
C THR A 106 4.35 -0.70 -14.39
N ALA A 107 3.87 -1.94 -14.38
CA ALA A 107 2.91 -2.42 -13.37
C ALA A 107 3.47 -2.31 -11.95
N TRP A 108 4.74 -2.68 -11.74
CA TRP A 108 5.44 -2.54 -10.47
C TRP A 108 5.47 -1.08 -10.01
N LEU A 109 5.84 -0.17 -10.91
CA LEU A 109 5.92 1.27 -10.61
C LEU A 109 4.53 1.85 -10.29
N ILE A 110 3.50 1.48 -11.05
CA ILE A 110 2.11 1.88 -10.79
C ILE A 110 1.71 1.43 -9.37
N ASN A 111 1.81 0.12 -9.07
CA ASN A 111 1.47 -0.41 -7.75
C ASN A 111 2.21 0.31 -6.61
N HIS A 112 3.49 0.61 -6.77
CA HIS A 112 4.26 1.31 -5.74
C HIS A 112 3.89 2.77 -5.61
N LYS A 113 3.50 3.46 -6.68
CA LYS A 113 3.00 4.82 -6.62
C LYS A 113 1.61 4.87 -5.96
N LEU A 114 0.73 3.89 -6.22
CA LEU A 114 -0.55 3.77 -5.53
C LEU A 114 -0.34 3.52 -4.03
N ARG A 115 0.56 2.60 -3.64
CA ARG A 115 0.93 2.38 -2.23
C ARG A 115 1.55 3.60 -1.57
N HIS A 116 2.27 4.42 -2.33
CA HIS A 116 2.78 5.69 -1.82
C HIS A 116 1.61 6.63 -1.48
N ALA A 117 0.61 6.78 -2.36
CA ALA A 117 -0.57 7.58 -2.08
C ALA A 117 -1.34 7.06 -0.84
N ILE A 118 -1.51 5.75 -0.73
CA ILE A 118 -2.09 5.11 0.46
C ILE A 118 -1.26 5.41 1.73
N GLY A 119 0.06 5.41 1.63
CA GLY A 119 0.95 5.72 2.75
C GLY A 119 0.84 7.17 3.22
N GLU A 120 0.64 8.13 2.30
CA GLU A 120 0.35 9.52 2.64
C GLU A 120 -1.03 9.65 3.31
N TRP A 121 -2.04 9.02 2.74
CA TRP A 121 -3.38 8.94 3.32
C TRP A 121 -3.39 8.39 4.74
N ASP A 122 -2.68 7.29 4.98
CA ASP A 122 -2.55 6.70 6.32
C ASP A 122 -1.85 7.63 7.31
N ARG A 123 -0.84 8.39 6.85
CA ARG A 123 -0.10 9.32 7.71
C ARG A 123 -0.95 10.47 8.22
N GLU A 124 -1.90 10.94 7.40
CA GLU A 124 -2.80 12.05 7.73
C GLU A 124 -3.94 11.66 8.66
N ARG A 125 -4.13 10.37 8.91
CA ARG A 125 -5.23 9.83 9.72
C ARG A 125 -4.68 9.07 10.92
N PRO A 126 -4.36 9.74 12.04
CA PRO A 126 -3.95 9.05 13.26
C PRO A 126 -5.09 8.21 13.85
N LEU A 127 -4.75 7.29 14.76
CA LEU A 127 -5.72 6.55 15.55
C LEU A 127 -6.31 7.44 16.64
N GLU A 128 -7.58 7.24 16.95
CA GLU A 128 -8.34 8.01 17.96
C GLU A 128 -9.22 7.09 18.82
N GLY A 129 -9.61 7.56 20.01
CA GLY A 129 -10.55 6.86 20.89
C GLY A 129 -9.93 5.69 21.65
N ASP A 130 -10.69 4.62 21.85
CA ASP A 130 -10.24 3.43 22.57
C ASP A 130 -9.26 2.64 21.71
N LEU A 131 -8.07 2.41 22.24
CA LEU A 131 -6.95 1.86 21.49
C LEU A 131 -6.54 0.50 22.01
N GLN A 132 -6.24 -0.41 21.09
CA GLN A 132 -5.50 -1.63 21.38
C GLN A 132 -4.20 -1.67 20.57
N LEU A 133 -3.13 -2.12 21.23
CA LEU A 133 -1.82 -2.29 20.62
C LEU A 133 -1.34 -3.73 20.77
N LEU A 134 -0.77 -4.27 19.71
CA LEU A 134 -0.20 -5.62 19.68
C LEU A 134 1.19 -5.58 19.04
N GLY A 135 2.19 -6.10 19.75
CA GLY A 135 3.54 -6.28 19.23
C GLY A 135 3.69 -7.62 18.52
N GLU A 136 4.14 -7.61 17.26
CA GLU A 136 4.31 -8.80 16.44
C GLU A 136 5.60 -8.79 15.64
N TYR A 137 5.94 -9.92 15.02
CA TYR A 137 7.12 -10.05 14.17
C TYR A 137 6.72 -10.58 12.79
N TYR A 138 7.17 -9.90 11.74
CA TYR A 138 7.07 -10.40 10.38
C TYR A 138 8.34 -11.18 10.02
N GLY A 139 8.17 -12.41 9.51
CA GLY A 139 9.27 -13.24 9.01
C GLY A 139 9.80 -14.28 10.01
N TYR A 140 9.26 -14.40 11.23
CA TYR A 140 9.82 -15.31 12.24
C TYR A 140 9.17 -16.71 12.31
N GLU A 141 7.90 -16.88 12.61
CA GLU A 141 7.33 -18.23 12.84
C GLU A 141 6.10 -18.57 12.02
N TYR A 142 5.45 -17.60 11.46
CA TYR A 142 4.20 -17.80 10.74
C TYR A 142 4.38 -18.65 9.47
N HIS A 143 5.59 -18.70 8.95
CA HIS A 143 5.98 -19.52 7.80
C HIS A 143 6.01 -21.01 8.14
N ARG A 144 6.12 -21.39 9.40
CA ARG A 144 6.11 -22.78 9.85
C ARG A 144 4.73 -23.45 9.69
N TYR A 145 3.65 -22.67 9.82
CA TYR A 145 2.26 -23.17 9.66
C TYR A 145 1.76 -23.15 8.22
N LEU A 146 2.34 -22.36 7.34
CA LEU A 146 1.95 -22.28 5.93
C LEU A 146 2.74 -23.24 5.02
N GLY A 147 3.49 -24.16 5.63
CA GLY A 147 4.32 -25.12 4.90
C GLY A 147 5.53 -24.46 4.23
N SER A 148 6.63 -25.13 4.26
CA SER A 148 8.01 -24.86 3.86
C SER A 148 8.31 -23.93 2.66
N LEU A 149 7.34 -23.29 2.05
CA LEU A 149 7.50 -22.53 0.80
C LEU A 149 8.05 -21.09 0.98
N ILE A 150 8.08 -20.55 2.21
CA ILE A 150 8.38 -19.14 2.45
C ILE A 150 9.48 -18.93 3.50
N VAL A 151 10.12 -19.97 3.98
CA VAL A 151 11.27 -19.79 4.86
C VAL A 151 12.45 -19.29 4.04
N GLN A 152 12.56 -17.98 3.91
CA GLN A 152 13.83 -17.37 3.54
C GLN A 152 14.78 -17.50 4.74
N GLN A 153 15.53 -18.59 4.75
CA GLN A 153 16.60 -18.78 5.73
C GLN A 153 17.51 -17.54 5.72
N GLY A 154 17.63 -16.88 6.88
CA GLY A 154 18.56 -15.79 7.10
C GLY A 154 17.99 -14.36 7.08
N LEU A 155 16.69 -14.15 6.93
CA LEU A 155 16.11 -12.83 7.14
C LEU A 155 15.88 -12.59 8.64
N LYS A 156 16.41 -11.46 9.14
CA LYS A 156 16.10 -11.00 10.50
C LYS A 156 14.60 -10.71 10.62
N PRO A 157 13.93 -11.15 11.69
CA PRO A 157 12.52 -10.82 11.92
C PRO A 157 12.35 -9.30 12.01
N GLN A 158 11.33 -8.77 11.32
CA GLN A 158 11.00 -7.35 11.38
C GLN A 158 9.95 -7.12 12.46
N PRO A 159 10.22 -6.34 13.51
CA PRO A 159 9.23 -5.98 14.52
C PRO A 159 8.12 -5.11 13.92
N ILE A 160 6.88 -5.41 14.29
CA ILE A 160 5.67 -4.70 13.83
C ILE A 160 4.84 -4.33 15.05
N VAL A 161 4.37 -3.09 15.11
CA VAL A 161 3.30 -2.69 16.01
C VAL A 161 2.00 -2.63 15.22
N VAL A 162 1.01 -3.39 15.66
CA VAL A 162 -0.36 -3.36 15.19
C VAL A 162 -1.17 -2.54 16.17
N GLY A 163 -1.76 -1.45 15.72
CA GLY A 163 -2.62 -0.60 16.54
C GLY A 163 -3.98 -0.44 15.90
N ALA A 164 -5.02 -0.45 16.70
CA ALA A 164 -6.38 -0.20 16.24
C ALA A 164 -7.16 0.71 17.18
N SER A 165 -8.03 1.54 16.58
CA SER A 165 -9.15 2.17 17.28
C SER A 165 -10.32 1.21 17.26
N LEU A 166 -11.00 1.08 18.38
CA LEU A 166 -12.18 0.22 18.54
C LEU A 166 -13.42 1.07 18.73
N ASP A 167 -14.56 0.54 18.31
CA ASP A 167 -15.87 1.09 18.67
C ASP A 167 -16.36 0.52 20.02
N GLY A 168 -17.52 0.99 20.48
CA GLY A 168 -18.13 0.52 21.74
C GLY A 168 -18.53 -0.97 21.75
N ALA A 169 -18.53 -1.65 20.61
CA ALA A 169 -18.74 -3.09 20.47
C ALA A 169 -17.43 -3.89 20.46
N GLY A 170 -16.28 -3.19 20.41
CA GLY A 170 -14.95 -3.80 20.32
C GLY A 170 -14.52 -4.14 18.90
N ASP A 171 -15.24 -3.65 17.89
CA ASP A 171 -14.88 -3.84 16.49
C ASP A 171 -13.84 -2.82 16.03
N ILE A 172 -12.95 -3.24 15.11
CA ILE A 172 -11.90 -2.38 14.58
C ILE A 172 -12.50 -1.37 13.60
N VAL A 173 -12.49 -0.09 13.99
CA VAL A 173 -12.92 1.04 13.14
C VAL A 173 -11.76 1.71 12.42
N HIS A 174 -10.54 1.65 12.97
CA HIS A 174 -9.34 2.11 12.30
C HIS A 174 -8.15 1.21 12.67
N LEU A 175 -7.33 0.87 11.68
CA LEU A 175 -6.22 -0.08 11.82
C LEU A 175 -4.95 0.49 11.23
N LYS A 176 -3.85 0.39 11.98
CA LYS A 176 -2.49 0.68 11.51
C LYS A 176 -1.54 -0.45 11.84
N MET A 177 -0.67 -0.79 10.89
CA MET A 177 0.42 -1.75 11.09
C MET A 177 1.73 -1.07 10.71
N LYS A 178 2.65 -0.93 11.64
CA LYS A 178 3.90 -0.21 11.42
C LYS A 178 5.11 -1.06 11.74
N ALA A 179 6.02 -1.15 10.77
CA ALA A 179 7.35 -1.67 11.00
C ALA A 179 8.10 -0.67 11.89
N VAL A 180 8.69 -1.18 12.95
CA VAL A 180 9.44 -0.39 13.92
C VAL A 180 10.88 -0.87 13.98
N ASP A 181 11.78 0.04 14.31
CA ASP A 181 13.15 -0.34 14.61
C ASP A 181 13.16 -1.09 15.94
N GLY A 182 13.59 -2.33 15.91
CA GLY A 182 13.68 -3.17 17.10
C GLY A 182 15.11 -3.35 17.55
N PRO A 183 15.34 -3.84 18.78
CA PRO A 183 16.67 -4.21 19.23
C PRO A 183 17.28 -5.24 18.29
N GLU A 184 18.54 -5.02 17.92
CA GLU A 184 19.29 -5.97 17.11
C GLU A 184 19.55 -7.26 17.91
N GLY A 185 19.04 -8.39 17.43
CA GLY A 185 19.36 -9.71 17.95
C GLY A 185 18.20 -10.70 17.90
N ASP A 186 18.53 -11.96 17.58
CA ASP A 186 17.60 -13.11 17.57
C ASP A 186 16.97 -13.40 18.97
N ASP A 187 17.66 -13.05 20.04
CA ASP A 187 17.23 -13.31 21.42
C ASP A 187 16.06 -12.43 21.88
N ALA A 188 15.97 -11.19 21.39
CA ALA A 188 14.84 -10.30 21.70
C ALA A 188 13.54 -10.81 21.08
N ALA A 189 13.61 -11.35 19.86
CA ALA A 189 12.47 -11.97 19.18
C ALA A 189 11.99 -13.26 19.89
N ARG A 190 12.92 -14.02 20.47
CA ARG A 190 12.62 -15.27 21.20
C ARG A 190 12.01 -15.03 22.58
N ARG A 191 12.34 -13.92 23.24
CA ARG A 191 11.86 -13.60 24.60
C ARG A 191 10.50 -12.91 24.66
N GLY A 192 9.79 -12.81 23.54
CA GLY A 192 8.36 -12.43 23.53
C GLY A 192 8.05 -10.94 23.48
N GLY A 193 9.05 -10.06 23.40
CA GLY A 193 8.83 -8.62 23.30
C GLY A 193 9.09 -8.08 21.88
N ALA A 194 8.06 -7.71 21.13
CA ALA A 194 8.22 -7.00 19.87
C ALA A 194 8.66 -5.57 20.12
N GLY A 195 9.96 -5.33 20.21
CA GLY A 195 10.51 -4.00 20.39
C GLY A 195 10.19 -3.33 21.73
N GLY A 196 9.52 -4.03 22.62
CA GLY A 196 9.23 -3.58 23.97
C GLY A 196 8.34 -2.33 24.05
N GLU A 197 8.27 -1.79 25.24
CA GLU A 197 7.54 -0.60 25.64
C GLU A 197 7.90 0.62 24.77
N GLU A 198 9.18 0.81 24.49
CA GLU A 198 9.71 1.91 23.70
C GLU A 198 9.19 1.94 22.24
N ALA A 199 8.97 0.78 21.60
CA ALA A 199 8.41 0.71 20.25
C ALA A 199 6.92 1.07 20.24
N ALA A 200 6.18 0.60 21.26
CA ALA A 200 4.79 0.96 21.45
C ALA A 200 4.62 2.45 21.75
N GLU A 201 5.47 3.03 22.58
CA GLU A 201 5.48 4.46 22.87
C GLU A 201 5.78 5.31 21.63
N ARG A 202 6.81 4.94 20.86
CA ARG A 202 7.11 5.61 19.57
C ARG A 202 5.96 5.50 18.58
N PHE A 203 5.25 4.36 18.56
CA PHE A 203 4.06 4.19 17.74
C PHE A 203 2.96 5.15 18.18
N VAL A 204 2.65 5.22 19.48
CA VAL A 204 1.63 6.11 20.05
C VAL A 204 1.95 7.57 19.73
N GLN A 205 3.16 8.03 20.01
CA GLN A 205 3.60 9.40 19.73
C GLN A 205 3.42 9.82 18.27
N LYS A 206 3.60 8.88 17.35
CA LYS A 206 3.60 9.16 15.91
C LYS A 206 2.26 8.93 15.22
N HIS A 207 1.44 8.03 15.75
CA HIS A 207 0.29 7.50 15.03
C HIS A 207 -1.03 7.62 15.78
N VAL A 208 -1.04 8.22 16.98
CA VAL A 208 -2.23 8.44 17.80
C VAL A 208 -2.46 9.93 18.02
N VAL A 209 -3.71 10.36 18.01
CA VAL A 209 -4.08 11.75 18.33
C VAL A 209 -3.74 12.06 19.77
N GLY A 210 -3.04 13.18 19.98
CA GLY A 210 -2.66 13.60 21.33
C GLY A 210 -1.37 12.97 21.87
N GLY A 211 -0.79 11.98 21.23
CA GLY A 211 0.60 11.45 21.38
C GLY A 211 1.24 11.35 22.77
N GLY A 212 0.51 11.60 23.83
CA GLY A 212 0.95 11.45 25.21
C GLY A 212 0.73 10.03 25.74
N ALA A 213 1.36 9.71 26.89
CA ALA A 213 1.10 8.47 27.61
C ALA A 213 -0.37 8.44 28.04
N ASP A 214 -1.25 8.04 27.13
CA ASP A 214 -2.67 7.96 27.40
C ASP A 214 -2.94 6.57 27.99
N ASP A 215 -3.47 6.53 29.20
CA ASP A 215 -3.93 5.31 29.91
C ASP A 215 -5.00 4.51 29.14
N ARG A 216 -5.43 5.02 27.96
CA ARG A 216 -6.46 4.43 27.11
C ARG A 216 -5.96 3.38 26.11
N ALA A 217 -4.65 3.20 25.98
CA ALA A 217 -4.10 2.20 25.07
C ALA A 217 -3.92 0.86 25.80
N GLU A 218 -4.85 -0.07 25.62
CA GLU A 218 -4.70 -1.43 26.09
C GLU A 218 -3.58 -2.15 25.30
N ARG A 219 -2.53 -2.56 25.99
CA ARG A 219 -1.45 -3.36 25.40
C ARG A 219 -1.76 -4.84 25.55
N LEU A 220 -1.88 -5.51 24.42
CA LEU A 220 -2.10 -6.95 24.39
C LEU A 220 -0.76 -7.69 24.49
N GLU A 221 -0.58 -8.46 25.56
CA GLU A 221 0.57 -9.32 25.71
C GLU A 221 0.47 -10.55 24.80
N ARG A 222 1.62 -11.06 24.34
CA ARG A 222 1.71 -12.39 23.72
C ARG A 222 1.25 -13.44 24.74
N GLY A 223 0.20 -14.16 24.40
CA GLY A 223 -0.36 -15.19 25.31
C GLY A 223 -1.66 -14.78 25.98
N HIS A 224 -2.21 -13.61 25.65
CA HIS A 224 -3.58 -13.26 26.05
C HIS A 224 -4.55 -14.41 25.74
N ARG A 225 -5.46 -14.72 26.67
CA ARG A 225 -6.38 -15.87 26.56
C ARG A 225 -7.32 -15.69 25.37
N GLY A 226 -6.93 -16.25 24.21
CA GLY A 226 -7.68 -16.26 22.98
C GLY A 226 -7.24 -15.22 21.94
N PRO A 227 -7.58 -15.42 20.66
CA PRO A 227 -7.23 -14.49 19.59
C PRO A 227 -8.13 -13.26 19.65
N THR A 228 -7.55 -12.07 19.90
CA THR A 228 -8.26 -10.80 19.80
C THR A 228 -8.44 -10.40 18.33
N ALA A 229 -9.28 -9.38 18.07
CA ALA A 229 -9.50 -8.82 16.74
C ALA A 229 -8.17 -8.39 16.06
N LEU A 230 -7.20 -7.87 16.84
CA LEU A 230 -5.89 -7.49 16.34
C LEU A 230 -5.04 -8.70 15.92
N HIS A 231 -5.05 -9.78 16.69
CA HIS A 231 -4.37 -11.02 16.30
C HIS A 231 -4.95 -11.59 15.00
N ILE A 232 -6.27 -11.56 14.86
CA ILE A 232 -6.93 -12.03 13.63
C ILE A 232 -6.52 -11.14 12.45
N ALA A 233 -6.58 -9.81 12.60
CA ALA A 233 -6.19 -8.86 11.57
C ALA A 233 -4.71 -9.03 11.14
N TRP A 234 -3.80 -9.24 12.11
CA TRP A 234 -2.40 -9.51 11.81
C TRP A 234 -2.20 -10.81 11.03
N ARG A 235 -2.84 -11.90 11.47
CA ARG A 235 -2.77 -13.20 10.79
C ARG A 235 -3.29 -13.15 9.36
N GLU A 236 -4.39 -12.42 9.15
CA GLU A 236 -4.94 -12.19 7.80
C GLU A 236 -3.97 -11.38 6.93
N ALA A 237 -3.35 -10.33 7.48
CA ALA A 237 -2.35 -9.53 6.76
C ALA A 237 -1.17 -10.39 6.31
N VAL A 238 -0.59 -11.17 7.21
CA VAL A 238 0.54 -12.07 6.90
C VAL A 238 0.15 -13.10 5.85
N ARG A 239 -1.04 -13.69 5.97
CA ARG A 239 -1.57 -14.66 4.99
C ARG A 239 -1.73 -14.01 3.62
N TRP A 240 -2.33 -12.82 3.57
CA TRP A 240 -2.48 -12.08 2.32
C TRP A 240 -1.13 -11.74 1.67
N LEU A 241 -0.13 -11.28 2.45
CA LEU A 241 1.21 -11.02 1.96
C LEU A 241 1.87 -12.28 1.36
N ALA A 242 1.70 -13.41 2.05
CA ALA A 242 2.26 -14.68 1.61
C ALA A 242 1.62 -15.20 0.31
N TRP A 243 0.30 -15.19 0.23
CA TRP A 243 -0.43 -15.79 -0.88
C TRP A 243 -0.45 -14.92 -2.13
N THR A 244 -0.55 -13.59 -1.97
CA THR A 244 -0.62 -12.69 -3.12
C THR A 244 0.75 -12.38 -3.72
N PHE A 245 1.78 -12.30 -2.86
CA PHE A 245 3.11 -11.81 -3.27
C PHE A 245 4.24 -12.82 -3.07
N GLY A 246 3.99 -13.95 -2.42
CA GLY A 246 5.04 -14.91 -2.05
C GLY A 246 5.93 -14.43 -0.89
N GLY A 247 5.43 -13.46 -0.10
CA GLY A 247 6.19 -12.75 0.92
C GLY A 247 6.83 -11.46 0.40
N ILE A 248 7.11 -10.53 1.32
CA ILE A 248 7.66 -9.21 1.02
C ILE A 248 8.91 -8.98 1.87
N GLY A 249 9.99 -8.52 1.24
CA GLY A 249 11.21 -8.15 1.96
C GLY A 249 11.02 -6.86 2.79
N PRO A 250 11.84 -6.66 3.85
CA PRO A 250 11.70 -5.55 4.82
C PRO A 250 11.61 -4.17 4.17
N LYS A 251 12.38 -3.96 3.11
CA LYS A 251 12.47 -2.67 2.39
C LYS A 251 11.12 -2.10 1.95
N HIS A 252 10.20 -2.95 1.51
CA HIS A 252 8.91 -2.53 0.98
C HIS A 252 7.74 -2.90 1.88
N LEU A 253 7.99 -3.65 2.95
CA LEU A 253 6.96 -4.21 3.83
C LEU A 253 5.94 -3.16 4.28
N GLN A 254 6.42 -1.99 4.74
CA GLN A 254 5.53 -0.93 5.24
C GLN A 254 4.49 -0.49 4.20
N ALA A 255 4.87 -0.38 2.94
CA ALA A 255 3.95 0.02 1.87
C ALA A 255 2.82 -1.00 1.65
N TYR A 256 3.11 -2.28 1.83
CA TYR A 256 2.12 -3.35 1.73
C TYR A 256 1.25 -3.47 2.98
N LEU A 257 1.80 -3.23 4.17
CA LEU A 257 1.01 -3.15 5.41
C LEU A 257 0.01 -2.00 5.34
N ASN A 258 0.42 -0.83 4.85
CA ASN A 258 -0.49 0.29 4.63
C ASN A 258 -1.61 -0.07 3.63
N GLU A 259 -1.30 -0.76 2.51
CA GLU A 259 -2.31 -1.24 1.56
C GLU A 259 -3.29 -2.21 2.22
N TYR A 260 -2.81 -3.14 3.05
CA TYR A 260 -3.68 -4.06 3.77
C TYR A 260 -4.65 -3.31 4.70
N CYS A 261 -4.14 -2.38 5.52
CA CYS A 261 -4.96 -1.57 6.42
C CYS A 261 -6.00 -0.75 5.67
N PHE A 262 -5.61 -0.08 4.58
CA PHE A 262 -6.49 0.68 3.71
C PHE A 262 -7.64 -0.17 3.14
N ARG A 263 -7.33 -1.37 2.63
CA ARG A 263 -8.31 -2.30 2.07
C ARG A 263 -9.28 -2.84 3.12
N ARG A 264 -8.80 -3.06 4.34
CA ARG A 264 -9.64 -3.58 5.43
C ARG A 264 -10.64 -2.54 5.94
N LEU A 265 -10.24 -1.27 5.97
CA LEU A 265 -11.07 -0.17 6.46
C LEU A 265 -12.17 0.24 5.49
N LEU A 266 -11.91 0.14 4.18
CA LEU A 266 -12.83 0.61 3.15
C LEU A 266 -13.57 -0.54 2.49
N CYS A 267 -14.88 -0.42 2.35
CA CYS A 267 -15.64 -1.33 1.51
C CYS A 267 -15.26 -1.12 0.02
N ARG A 268 -15.58 -2.10 -0.84
CA ARG A 268 -15.08 -2.09 -2.24
C ARG A 268 -15.40 -0.82 -3.02
N ASN A 269 -16.59 -0.27 -2.86
CA ASN A 269 -17.00 0.93 -3.61
C ASN A 269 -16.29 2.19 -3.10
N ASP A 270 -16.16 2.33 -1.80
CA ASP A 270 -15.48 3.46 -1.17
C ASP A 270 -13.98 3.42 -1.45
N MET A 271 -13.37 2.23 -1.52
CA MET A 271 -11.94 2.08 -1.76
C MET A 271 -11.50 2.67 -3.10
N LEU A 272 -12.23 2.47 -4.19
CA LEU A 272 -11.84 3.02 -5.48
C LEU A 272 -11.90 4.55 -5.48
N ALA A 273 -13.00 5.12 -4.97
CA ALA A 273 -13.18 6.55 -4.88
C ALA A 273 -12.10 7.21 -4.00
N GLU A 274 -11.83 6.63 -2.82
CA GLU A 274 -10.80 7.13 -1.91
C GLU A 274 -9.39 6.98 -2.50
N LEU A 275 -9.12 5.90 -3.22
CA LEU A 275 -7.82 5.72 -3.90
C LEU A 275 -7.61 6.72 -5.04
N ILE A 276 -8.66 7.06 -5.78
CA ILE A 276 -8.62 8.14 -6.80
C ILE A 276 -8.34 9.48 -6.12
N ALA A 277 -9.03 9.78 -5.01
CA ALA A 277 -8.83 11.01 -4.23
C ALA A 277 -7.38 11.11 -3.71
N CYS A 278 -6.87 10.04 -3.10
CA CYS A 278 -5.46 9.97 -2.65
C CYS A 278 -4.48 10.22 -3.80
N CYS A 279 -4.73 9.61 -4.96
CA CYS A 279 -3.88 9.76 -6.13
C CYS A 279 -3.92 11.16 -6.72
N GLY A 280 -5.07 11.84 -6.66
CA GLY A 280 -5.27 13.20 -7.16
C GLY A 280 -4.58 14.29 -6.33
N THR A 281 -4.39 14.04 -5.04
CA THR A 281 -3.82 15.01 -4.09
C THR A 281 -2.36 14.72 -3.71
N THR A 282 -1.91 13.47 -3.82
CA THR A 282 -0.55 13.06 -3.44
C THR A 282 0.46 13.39 -4.52
N LYS A 283 1.55 14.06 -4.14
CA LYS A 283 2.68 14.33 -5.05
C LYS A 283 3.37 13.03 -5.46
N THR A 284 3.84 13.00 -6.71
CA THR A 284 4.52 11.83 -7.27
C THR A 284 5.81 11.49 -6.51
N ILE A 285 6.12 10.20 -6.50
CA ILE A 285 7.40 9.68 -6.02
C ILE A 285 8.23 9.14 -7.18
N THR A 286 9.52 9.45 -7.21
CA THR A 286 10.42 8.95 -8.25
C THR A 286 10.83 7.50 -8.00
N TYR A 287 11.16 6.77 -9.07
CA TYR A 287 11.69 5.40 -8.95
C TYR A 287 12.90 5.33 -8.01
N ARG A 288 13.82 6.30 -8.09
CA ARG A 288 15.02 6.36 -7.22
C ARG A 288 14.64 6.43 -5.73
N ARG A 289 13.62 7.20 -5.37
CA ARG A 289 13.13 7.29 -3.99
C ARG A 289 12.43 5.99 -3.55
N LEU A 290 11.67 5.35 -4.44
CA LEU A 290 11.00 4.08 -4.15
C LEU A 290 12.00 2.94 -3.89
N VAL A 291 13.09 2.88 -4.66
CA VAL A 291 14.11 1.83 -4.47
C VAL A 291 15.18 2.20 -3.45
N GLY A 292 15.18 3.44 -2.92
CA GLY A 292 16.19 3.97 -2.01
C GLY A 292 17.53 4.20 -2.71
N SER A 293 18.35 5.13 -2.22
CA SER A 293 19.76 5.16 -2.57
C SER A 293 20.44 3.90 -2.03
N ARG A 294 21.39 3.36 -2.78
CA ARG A 294 22.19 2.19 -2.41
C ARG A 294 23.07 2.51 -1.18
N SER A 295 22.50 2.58 0.00
CA SER A 295 23.28 2.54 1.24
C SER A 295 23.34 1.07 1.70
N GLY A 296 24.44 0.40 1.40
CA GLY A 296 24.98 -0.72 2.17
C GLY A 296 24.31 -2.09 2.12
N ILE A 297 23.08 -2.24 1.63
CA ILE A 297 22.40 -3.55 1.56
C ILE A 297 22.52 -4.10 0.15
N ARG A 298 23.38 -5.10 -0.04
CA ARG A 298 23.44 -5.85 -1.29
C ARG A 298 22.06 -6.43 -1.60
N PRO A 299 21.51 -6.26 -2.83
CA PRO A 299 20.28 -6.95 -3.19
C PRO A 299 20.55 -8.46 -3.12
N ILE A 300 19.77 -9.17 -2.33
CA ILE A 300 19.75 -10.64 -2.35
C ILE A 300 19.26 -11.02 -3.74
N PRO A 301 20.03 -11.80 -4.52
CA PRO A 301 19.58 -12.22 -5.84
C PRO A 301 18.35 -13.12 -5.68
N TRP A 302 17.23 -12.72 -6.22
CA TRP A 302 16.05 -13.57 -6.36
C TRP A 302 16.31 -14.62 -7.44
N ALA A 303 17.11 -15.59 -7.11
CA ALA A 303 17.28 -16.78 -7.94
C ALA A 303 16.21 -17.80 -7.55
N TYR A 304 15.01 -17.68 -8.14
CA TYR A 304 14.12 -18.80 -8.28
C TYR A 304 14.80 -19.78 -9.26
N ARG A 305 15.66 -20.65 -8.75
CA ARG A 305 16.15 -21.80 -9.53
C ARG A 305 14.95 -22.73 -9.74
N ARG A 306 14.43 -22.72 -10.96
CA ARG A 306 13.58 -23.82 -11.42
C ARG A 306 14.36 -25.12 -11.16
N PRO A 307 13.75 -26.17 -10.54
CA PRO A 307 14.37 -27.47 -10.47
C PRO A 307 14.65 -27.93 -11.91
N ALA A 308 15.88 -28.35 -12.16
CA ALA A 308 16.29 -28.90 -13.44
C ALA A 308 15.32 -30.05 -13.78
N ARG A 309 14.71 -29.98 -14.96
CA ARG A 309 13.99 -31.12 -15.54
C ARG A 309 14.99 -32.25 -15.68
N SER A 310 14.84 -33.29 -14.88
CA SER A 310 15.56 -34.54 -15.07
C SER A 310 15.13 -35.12 -16.42
N GLY A 311 15.99 -34.96 -17.42
CA GLY A 311 15.83 -35.60 -18.70
C GLY A 311 15.94 -37.13 -18.50
N ARG A 312 14.82 -37.83 -18.61
CA ARG A 312 14.87 -39.28 -18.89
C ARG A 312 15.40 -39.40 -20.29
N ARG A 313 16.64 -39.92 -20.42
CA ARG A 313 17.12 -40.51 -21.66
C ARG A 313 16.40 -41.85 -21.75
N ALA A 314 15.59 -42.03 -22.78
CA ALA A 314 15.18 -43.34 -23.25
C ALA A 314 16.36 -43.97 -23.97
N GLY A 315 16.79 -45.16 -23.52
CA GLY A 315 17.59 -46.09 -24.28
C GLY A 315 16.69 -46.96 -25.14
#